data_6de98a62788aa2ba2ce856a47bb2f00e
#
_entry.id   6de98a62788aa2ba2ce856a47bb2f00e
#
_cell.length_a   1.000
_cell.length_b   1.000
_cell.length_c   1.000
_cell.angle_alpha   90.00
_cell.angle_beta   90.00
_cell.angle_gamma   90.00
#
_symmetry.space_group_name_H-M   'P 1'
#
loop_
_entity.id
_entity.type
_entity.pdbx_description
1 polymer ?
#
loop_
_entity_poly.entity_id
_entity_poly.type
_entity_poly.pdbx_seq_one_letter_code
_entity_poly.pdbx_strand_id
1 'polypeptide(L)'
;MRGTRWVPIMARVLPALFALLLISPAAALARPQQMHIMEGFLPWQWAAFWYLLTIPFWILGFRRISRLVTDKPEIRLLLGLAGAFCFVLSALKLPSVAGSSSHPTGTGLGAVLFGPWVMSVLGSIVLLFQALLLAHGGLTTLGANALSMAVAGPFVSWATWRCIGLLSRPGLAAFAAAALGDVATYAVTSLQLALAYPDPVGGIGASLAKFALIFAVPQIPLAISEGILTVLMLRALRSHAPEDLEALGIAGF
;
A
#
# COMPACT_ATOMS: atom_id res chain seq x y z
N MET A 1 -20.10 7.68 -25.76
CA MET A 1 -18.73 8.23 -25.82
C MET A 1 -18.36 8.84 -24.45
N ARG A 2 -18.07 7.98 -23.44
CA ARG A 2 -17.76 8.41 -22.04
C ARG A 2 -16.27 8.34 -21.67
N GLY A 3 -15.38 8.12 -22.64
CA GLY A 3 -13.94 7.85 -22.38
C GLY A 3 -13.04 9.04 -22.11
N THR A 4 -13.53 10.27 -22.13
CA THR A 4 -12.67 11.47 -22.12
C THR A 4 -12.56 12.19 -20.77
N ARG A 5 -13.29 11.76 -19.74
CA ARG A 5 -13.33 12.45 -18.44
C ARG A 5 -12.04 12.33 -17.63
N TRP A 6 -11.32 11.21 -17.78
CA TRP A 6 -10.10 10.93 -17.01
C TRP A 6 -8.83 11.55 -17.58
N VAL A 7 -8.85 11.89 -18.89
CA VAL A 7 -7.69 12.49 -19.56
C VAL A 7 -7.20 13.77 -18.88
N PRO A 8 -8.08 14.75 -18.52
CA PRO A 8 -7.63 15.97 -17.85
C PRO A 8 -7.13 15.74 -16.42
N ILE A 9 -7.62 14.70 -15.72
CA ILE A 9 -7.16 14.35 -14.38
C ILE A 9 -5.77 13.72 -14.48
N MET A 10 -5.61 12.75 -15.35
CA MET A 10 -4.31 12.09 -15.58
C MET A 10 -3.27 13.10 -16.08
N ALA A 11 -3.64 14.04 -16.95
CA ALA A 11 -2.76 15.07 -17.46
C ALA A 11 -2.25 16.04 -16.36
N ARG A 12 -2.99 16.22 -15.26
CA ARG A 12 -2.58 17.09 -14.16
C ARG A 12 -1.90 16.34 -13.01
N VAL A 13 -2.34 15.12 -12.74
CA VAL A 13 -1.84 14.30 -11.61
C VAL A 13 -0.56 13.56 -11.99
N LEU A 14 -0.47 13.00 -13.20
CA LEU A 14 0.74 12.30 -13.67
C LEU A 14 2.00 13.18 -13.65
N PRO A 15 2.01 14.42 -14.17
CA PRO A 15 3.19 15.28 -14.12
C PRO A 15 3.60 15.64 -12.69
N ALA A 16 2.62 15.85 -11.79
CA ALA A 16 2.92 16.14 -10.39
C ALA A 16 3.54 14.95 -9.67
N LEU A 17 3.03 13.75 -9.92
CA LEU A 17 3.60 12.50 -9.42
C LEU A 17 4.97 12.20 -10.06
N PHE A 18 5.14 12.49 -11.34
CA PHE A 18 6.42 12.33 -12.04
C PHE A 18 7.47 13.35 -11.57
N ALA A 19 7.06 14.59 -11.29
CA ALA A 19 7.94 15.60 -10.69
C ALA A 19 8.39 15.19 -9.28
N LEU A 20 7.53 14.55 -8.48
CA LEU A 20 7.91 13.97 -7.19
C LEU A 20 8.97 12.85 -7.34
N LEU A 21 8.89 12.03 -8.39
CA LEU A 21 9.86 10.99 -8.69
C LEU A 21 11.25 11.53 -9.07
N LEU A 22 11.31 12.72 -9.70
CA LEU A 22 12.57 13.35 -10.12
C LEU A 22 13.32 14.05 -8.97
N ILE A 23 12.69 14.26 -7.81
CA ILE A 23 13.32 14.91 -6.64
C ILE A 23 14.16 13.89 -5.82
N SER A 24 14.15 12.61 -6.16
CA SER A 24 14.95 11.59 -5.47
C SER A 24 16.44 11.81 -5.77
N PRO A 25 17.28 12.21 -4.78
CA PRO A 25 18.71 12.32 -5.02
C PRO A 25 19.29 10.93 -5.31
N ALA A 26 20.15 10.84 -6.30
CA ALA A 26 20.88 9.64 -6.70
C ALA A 26 21.87 9.21 -5.60
N ALA A 27 21.37 8.69 -4.49
CA ALA A 27 22.15 8.01 -3.43
C ALA A 27 22.36 6.54 -3.80
N ALA A 28 23.03 6.28 -4.91
CA ALA A 28 23.13 4.95 -5.53
C ALA A 28 24.39 4.16 -5.14
N LEU A 29 25.00 4.34 -3.97
CA LEU A 29 26.27 3.67 -3.67
C LEU A 29 26.37 2.91 -2.33
N ALA A 30 25.34 2.86 -1.51
CA ALA A 30 25.25 1.89 -0.42
C ALA A 30 24.14 0.90 -0.77
N ARG A 31 24.36 -0.41 -0.65
CA ARG A 31 23.27 -1.40 -0.83
C ARG A 31 22.17 -1.07 0.19
N PRO A 32 21.08 -0.39 -0.19
CA PRO A 32 20.06 0.02 0.75
C PRO A 32 19.34 -1.23 1.22
N GLN A 33 19.33 -1.46 2.53
CA GLN A 33 18.37 -2.39 3.11
C GLN A 33 17.00 -1.80 2.86
N GLN A 34 16.22 -2.46 2.00
CA GLN A 34 14.91 -1.97 1.58
C GLN A 34 13.86 -2.40 2.61
N MET A 35 12.83 -1.58 2.83
CA MET A 35 11.76 -1.86 3.81
C MET A 35 10.88 -3.04 3.41
N HIS A 36 10.74 -3.34 2.12
CA HIS A 36 10.23 -4.64 1.71
C HIS A 36 11.27 -5.72 2.00
N ILE A 37 10.79 -6.86 2.45
CA ILE A 37 11.67 -8.01 2.64
C ILE A 37 12.28 -8.38 1.30
N MET A 38 13.61 -8.29 1.19
CA MET A 38 14.35 -8.44 -0.06
C MET A 38 14.33 -9.88 -0.56
N GLU A 39 14.61 -10.03 -1.87
CA GLU A 39 14.78 -11.32 -2.51
C GLU A 39 15.81 -12.18 -1.74
N GLY A 40 15.42 -13.42 -1.44
CA GLY A 40 16.28 -14.38 -0.72
C GLY A 40 16.55 -14.06 0.75
N PHE A 41 15.96 -12.99 1.32
CA PHE A 41 16.21 -12.62 2.71
C PHE A 41 15.54 -13.57 3.70
N LEU A 42 14.34 -14.08 3.39
CA LEU A 42 13.65 -15.03 4.28
C LEU A 42 14.16 -16.46 4.05
N PRO A 43 14.34 -17.24 5.12
CA PRO A 43 14.46 -18.69 5.00
C PRO A 43 13.27 -19.26 4.22
N TRP A 44 13.51 -20.25 3.37
CA TRP A 44 12.50 -20.78 2.44
C TRP A 44 11.21 -21.25 3.13
N GLN A 45 11.31 -21.77 4.37
CA GLN A 45 10.16 -22.20 5.17
C GLN A 45 9.22 -21.05 5.49
N TRP A 46 9.80 -19.89 5.88
CA TRP A 46 9.05 -18.67 6.15
C TRP A 46 8.48 -18.07 4.86
N ALA A 47 9.25 -18.07 3.78
CA ALA A 47 8.74 -17.65 2.48
C ALA A 47 7.51 -18.46 2.06
N ALA A 48 7.60 -19.80 2.12
CA ALA A 48 6.49 -20.71 1.81
C ALA A 48 5.28 -20.48 2.74
N PHE A 49 5.52 -20.34 4.04
CA PHE A 49 4.46 -20.10 5.02
C PHE A 49 3.66 -18.82 4.68
N TRP A 50 4.33 -17.72 4.38
CA TRP A 50 3.65 -16.46 4.05
C TRP A 50 2.92 -16.53 2.71
N TYR A 51 3.45 -17.25 1.73
CA TYR A 51 2.73 -17.52 0.49
C TYR A 51 1.43 -18.27 0.74
N LEU A 52 1.50 -19.39 1.48
CA LEU A 52 0.33 -20.19 1.82
C LEU A 52 -0.74 -19.37 2.55
N LEU A 53 -0.33 -18.51 3.45
CA LEU A 53 -1.24 -17.65 4.20
C LEU A 53 -1.88 -16.57 3.31
N THR A 54 -1.20 -16.12 2.26
CA THR A 54 -1.66 -15.05 1.37
C THR A 54 -2.58 -15.56 0.24
N ILE A 55 -2.41 -16.79 -0.22
CA ILE A 55 -3.19 -17.40 -1.33
C ILE A 55 -4.72 -17.25 -1.15
N PRO A 56 -5.33 -17.50 0.01
CA PRO A 56 -6.78 -17.33 0.18
C PRO A 56 -7.25 -15.91 -0.11
N PHE A 57 -6.47 -14.91 0.27
CA PHE A 57 -6.78 -13.50 0.02
C PHE A 57 -6.73 -13.17 -1.47
N TRP A 58 -5.76 -13.73 -2.20
CA TRP A 58 -5.69 -13.59 -3.66
C TRP A 58 -6.90 -14.22 -4.33
N ILE A 59 -7.28 -15.45 -3.95
CA ILE A 59 -8.44 -16.13 -4.52
C ILE A 59 -9.73 -15.32 -4.31
N LEU A 60 -9.97 -14.84 -3.09
CA LEU A 60 -11.14 -14.04 -2.76
C LEU A 60 -11.10 -12.67 -3.44
N GLY A 61 -9.92 -12.07 -3.50
CA GLY A 61 -9.68 -10.78 -4.17
C GLY A 61 -9.95 -10.85 -5.67
N PHE A 62 -9.45 -11.87 -6.36
CA PHE A 62 -9.73 -12.08 -7.79
C PHE A 62 -11.22 -12.27 -8.04
N ARG A 63 -11.90 -13.08 -7.24
CA ARG A 63 -13.37 -13.24 -7.34
C ARG A 63 -14.09 -11.90 -7.14
N ARG A 64 -13.62 -11.09 -6.20
CA ARG A 64 -14.22 -9.77 -5.92
C ARG A 64 -13.99 -8.79 -7.07
N ILE A 65 -12.77 -8.73 -7.63
CA ILE A 65 -12.45 -7.89 -8.80
C ILE A 65 -13.31 -8.32 -10.00
N SER A 66 -13.38 -9.63 -10.32
CA SER A 66 -14.18 -10.13 -11.44
C SER A 66 -15.63 -9.69 -11.33
N ARG A 67 -16.27 -9.85 -10.18
CA ARG A 67 -17.65 -9.40 -9.96
C ARG A 67 -17.76 -7.88 -10.12
N LEU A 68 -16.88 -7.11 -9.47
CA LEU A 68 -16.91 -5.65 -9.54
C LEU A 68 -16.79 -5.12 -10.96
N VAL A 69 -15.89 -5.71 -11.76
CA VAL A 69 -15.66 -5.31 -13.16
C VAL A 69 -16.78 -5.78 -14.10
N THR A 70 -17.45 -6.89 -13.76
CA THR A 70 -18.62 -7.36 -14.52
C THR A 70 -19.84 -6.49 -14.23
N ASP A 71 -20.09 -6.18 -12.95
CA ASP A 71 -21.25 -5.38 -12.54
C ASP A 71 -21.09 -3.89 -12.91
N LYS A 72 -19.84 -3.38 -12.91
CA LYS A 72 -19.51 -1.96 -13.11
C LYS A 72 -18.26 -1.83 -14.01
N PRO A 73 -18.38 -2.02 -15.34
CA PRO A 73 -17.24 -1.99 -16.25
C PRO A 73 -16.47 -0.66 -16.26
N GLU A 74 -17.15 0.45 -15.97
CA GLU A 74 -16.59 1.81 -15.89
C GLU A 74 -15.51 1.94 -14.79
N ILE A 75 -15.57 1.12 -13.74
CA ILE A 75 -14.64 1.15 -12.61
C ILE A 75 -13.22 0.65 -12.97
N ARG A 76 -13.04 -0.01 -14.12
CA ARG A 76 -11.73 -0.51 -14.55
C ARG A 76 -10.65 0.56 -14.58
N LEU A 77 -11.01 1.77 -15.03
CA LEU A 77 -10.07 2.87 -15.11
C LEU A 77 -9.68 3.35 -13.71
N LEU A 78 -10.65 3.43 -12.79
CA LEU A 78 -10.39 3.82 -11.40
C LEU A 78 -9.55 2.76 -10.65
N LEU A 79 -9.76 1.47 -10.93
CA LEU A 79 -8.88 0.39 -10.43
C LEU A 79 -7.44 0.58 -10.91
N GLY A 80 -7.25 0.85 -12.21
CA GLY A 80 -5.93 1.14 -12.77
C GLY A 80 -5.29 2.37 -12.13
N LEU A 81 -6.07 3.45 -11.92
CA LEU A 81 -5.59 4.67 -11.27
C LEU A 81 -5.18 4.42 -9.81
N ALA A 82 -5.94 3.67 -9.04
CA ALA A 82 -5.59 3.31 -7.67
C ALA A 82 -4.33 2.44 -7.61
N GLY A 83 -4.17 1.50 -8.54
CA GLY A 83 -2.92 0.72 -8.68
C GLY A 83 -1.72 1.59 -9.04
N ALA A 84 -1.89 2.53 -9.97
CA ALA A 84 -0.85 3.48 -10.35
C ALA A 84 -0.48 4.41 -9.18
N PHE A 85 -1.45 4.90 -8.42
CA PHE A 85 -1.22 5.69 -7.21
C PHE A 85 -0.40 4.90 -6.19
N CYS A 86 -0.79 3.66 -5.90
CA CYS A 86 -0.07 2.76 -5.01
C CYS A 86 1.37 2.52 -5.49
N PHE A 87 1.55 2.23 -6.79
CA PHE A 87 2.88 2.01 -7.37
C PHE A 87 3.77 3.24 -7.27
N VAL A 88 3.27 4.42 -7.62
CA VAL A 88 4.05 5.66 -7.60
C VAL A 88 4.44 6.04 -6.18
N LEU A 89 3.51 6.00 -5.21
CA LEU A 89 3.83 6.32 -3.82
C LEU A 89 4.87 5.34 -3.25
N SER A 90 4.69 4.07 -3.48
CA SER A 90 5.61 3.04 -2.99
C SER A 90 6.93 2.96 -3.74
N ALA A 91 7.05 3.62 -4.90
CA ALA A 91 8.32 3.81 -5.61
C ALA A 91 9.15 4.98 -5.06
N LEU A 92 8.54 5.90 -4.29
CA LEU A 92 9.20 7.04 -3.66
C LEU A 92 10.01 6.58 -2.44
N LYS A 93 11.23 6.13 -2.69
CA LYS A 93 12.12 5.62 -1.63
C LYS A 93 12.83 6.76 -0.92
N LEU A 94 12.61 6.89 0.37
CA LEU A 94 13.36 7.82 1.22
C LEU A 94 14.42 7.05 2.03
N PRO A 95 15.67 7.58 2.10
CA PRO A 95 16.67 7.01 2.99
C PRO A 95 16.19 6.98 4.43
N SER A 96 16.46 5.90 5.12
CA SER A 96 16.07 5.66 6.50
C SER A 96 17.26 5.29 7.37
N VAL A 97 17.00 5.08 8.66
CA VAL A 97 18.02 4.67 9.63
C VAL A 97 18.62 3.30 9.29
N ALA A 98 19.85 3.05 9.73
CA ALA A 98 20.57 1.78 9.52
C ALA A 98 20.73 1.37 8.05
N GLY A 99 20.76 2.33 7.11
CA GLY A 99 20.92 2.05 5.68
C GLY A 99 19.66 1.47 5.02
N SER A 100 18.50 1.49 5.70
CA SER A 100 17.23 1.09 5.13
C SER A 100 16.60 2.20 4.27
N SER A 101 15.54 1.89 3.53
CA SER A 101 14.71 2.87 2.84
C SER A 101 13.25 2.67 3.20
N SER A 102 12.50 3.75 3.27
CA SER A 102 11.07 3.78 3.57
C SER A 102 10.29 4.45 2.46
N HIS A 103 9.03 4.12 2.36
CA HIS A 103 8.11 4.74 1.40
C HIS A 103 6.66 4.64 1.92
N PRO A 104 5.75 5.53 1.48
CA PRO A 104 4.32 5.33 1.70
C PRO A 104 3.85 4.09 0.96
N THR A 105 2.81 3.42 1.45
CA THR A 105 2.29 2.22 0.78
C THR A 105 1.36 2.55 -0.38
N GLY A 106 0.60 3.64 -0.26
CA GLY A 106 -0.44 4.03 -1.22
C GLY A 106 -1.67 3.12 -1.24
N THR A 107 -1.70 2.12 -0.37
CA THR A 107 -2.78 1.11 -0.37
C THR A 107 -4.06 1.62 0.29
N GLY A 108 -3.95 2.63 1.16
CA GLY A 108 -5.07 3.22 1.89
C GLY A 108 -6.17 3.76 0.98
N LEU A 109 -5.81 4.45 -0.11
CA LEU A 109 -6.78 4.94 -1.10
C LEU A 109 -7.60 3.79 -1.70
N GLY A 110 -6.93 2.77 -2.20
CA GLY A 110 -7.61 1.63 -2.82
C GLY A 110 -8.47 0.84 -1.82
N ALA A 111 -8.04 0.76 -0.56
CA ALA A 111 -8.82 0.12 0.51
C ALA A 111 -10.12 0.88 0.81
N VAL A 112 -10.09 2.21 0.79
CA VAL A 112 -11.27 3.07 0.93
C VAL A 112 -12.21 2.90 -0.27
N LEU A 113 -11.66 2.92 -1.50
CA LEU A 113 -12.46 2.86 -2.73
C LEU A 113 -13.08 1.48 -2.99
N PHE A 114 -12.30 0.41 -2.87
CA PHE A 114 -12.69 -0.92 -3.34
C PHE A 114 -12.76 -1.97 -2.24
N GLY A 115 -12.27 -1.64 -1.06
CA GLY A 115 -12.17 -2.57 0.07
C GLY A 115 -10.91 -3.46 0.02
N PRO A 116 -10.63 -4.17 1.13
CA PRO A 116 -9.37 -4.87 1.33
C PRO A 116 -9.20 -6.10 0.43
N TRP A 117 -10.28 -6.77 0.05
CA TRP A 117 -10.21 -7.93 -0.84
C TRP A 117 -9.68 -7.57 -2.24
N VAL A 118 -10.11 -6.45 -2.81
CA VAL A 118 -9.60 -5.96 -4.09
C VAL A 118 -8.14 -5.57 -3.95
N MET A 119 -7.80 -4.90 -2.85
CA MET A 119 -6.42 -4.48 -2.59
C MET A 119 -5.45 -5.63 -2.37
N SER A 120 -5.92 -6.79 -1.89
CA SER A 120 -5.04 -7.97 -1.75
C SER A 120 -4.43 -8.41 -3.10
N VAL A 121 -5.15 -8.24 -4.18
CA VAL A 121 -4.66 -8.53 -5.54
C VAL A 121 -3.95 -7.32 -6.14
N LEU A 122 -4.60 -6.15 -6.11
CA LEU A 122 -4.05 -4.94 -6.73
C LEU A 122 -2.70 -4.54 -6.13
N GLY A 123 -2.58 -4.56 -4.79
CA GLY A 123 -1.32 -4.31 -4.09
C GLY A 123 -0.26 -5.37 -4.38
N SER A 124 -0.66 -6.63 -4.55
CA SER A 124 0.28 -7.71 -4.93
C SER A 124 0.80 -7.54 -6.35
N ILE A 125 -0.02 -7.07 -7.28
CA ILE A 125 0.42 -6.72 -8.65
C ILE A 125 1.43 -5.55 -8.58
N VAL A 126 1.18 -4.55 -7.76
CA VAL A 126 2.12 -3.44 -7.53
C VAL A 126 3.45 -3.96 -7.00
N LEU A 127 3.43 -4.82 -5.98
CA LEU A 127 4.63 -5.45 -5.41
C LEU A 127 5.38 -6.31 -6.42
N LEU A 128 4.67 -7.01 -7.30
CA LEU A 128 5.27 -7.78 -8.37
C LEU A 128 6.02 -6.86 -9.35
N PHE A 129 5.42 -5.74 -9.76
CA PHE A 129 6.09 -4.77 -10.62
C PHE A 129 7.28 -4.10 -9.91
N GLN A 130 7.20 -3.83 -8.61
CA GLN A 130 8.33 -3.32 -7.85
C GLN A 130 9.49 -4.32 -7.80
N ALA A 131 9.21 -5.61 -7.60
CA ALA A 131 10.24 -6.64 -7.59
C ALA A 131 10.92 -6.76 -8.96
N LEU A 132 10.14 -6.73 -10.05
CA LEU A 132 10.64 -6.92 -11.41
C LEU A 132 11.32 -5.68 -12.01
N LEU A 133 10.79 -4.48 -11.74
CA LEU A 133 11.22 -3.25 -12.41
C LEU A 133 12.12 -2.38 -11.53
N LEU A 134 11.97 -2.43 -10.22
CA LEU A 134 12.65 -1.53 -9.29
C LEU A 134 13.65 -2.25 -8.37
N ALA A 135 13.83 -3.57 -8.53
CA ALA A 135 14.60 -4.41 -7.62
C ALA A 135 14.23 -4.13 -6.15
N HIS A 136 12.94 -4.02 -5.84
CA HIS A 136 12.39 -3.67 -4.55
C HIS A 136 11.47 -4.77 -4.03
N GLY A 137 11.80 -5.36 -2.87
CA GLY A 137 11.23 -6.62 -2.44
C GLY A 137 11.84 -7.81 -3.19
N GLY A 138 11.05 -8.84 -3.45
CA GLY A 138 11.52 -10.02 -4.18
C GLY A 138 10.39 -10.96 -4.52
N LEU A 139 10.64 -11.83 -5.49
CA LEU A 139 9.68 -12.86 -5.87
C LEU A 139 9.55 -13.93 -4.77
N THR A 140 10.67 -14.37 -4.18
CA THR A 140 10.65 -15.35 -3.08
C THR A 140 9.94 -14.80 -1.83
N THR A 141 9.97 -13.50 -1.63
CA THR A 141 9.36 -12.81 -0.48
C THR A 141 8.03 -12.16 -0.79
N LEU A 142 7.51 -12.32 -2.02
CA LEU A 142 6.27 -11.66 -2.46
C LEU A 142 5.07 -12.03 -1.56
N GLY A 143 4.98 -13.29 -1.11
CA GLY A 143 3.93 -13.72 -0.18
C GLY A 143 3.95 -12.94 1.14
N ALA A 144 5.13 -12.74 1.72
CA ALA A 144 5.28 -11.97 2.96
C ALA A 144 4.96 -10.48 2.75
N ASN A 145 5.55 -9.87 1.71
CA ASN A 145 5.31 -8.47 1.39
C ASN A 145 3.83 -8.22 1.01
N ALA A 146 3.18 -9.16 0.32
CA ALA A 146 1.76 -9.06 0.00
C ALA A 146 0.89 -9.19 1.26
N LEU A 147 1.22 -10.10 2.18
CA LEU A 147 0.46 -10.21 3.43
C LEU A 147 0.52 -8.93 4.27
N SER A 148 1.67 -8.27 4.35
CA SER A 148 1.80 -7.02 5.10
C SER A 148 1.14 -5.85 4.36
N MET A 149 1.55 -5.55 3.12
CA MET A 149 1.17 -4.34 2.40
C MET A 149 -0.15 -4.47 1.64
N ALA A 150 -0.43 -5.64 1.04
CA ALA A 150 -1.62 -5.81 0.22
C ALA A 150 -2.81 -6.41 0.98
N VAL A 151 -2.58 -7.00 2.16
CA VAL A 151 -3.64 -7.58 2.99
C VAL A 151 -3.78 -6.80 4.30
N ALA A 152 -2.83 -6.89 5.23
CA ALA A 152 -2.98 -6.35 6.58
C ALA A 152 -3.21 -4.83 6.58
N GLY A 153 -2.38 -4.07 5.85
CA GLY A 153 -2.56 -2.63 5.69
C GLY A 153 -3.96 -2.26 5.20
N PRO A 154 -4.41 -2.76 4.04
CA PRO A 154 -5.76 -2.51 3.51
C PRO A 154 -6.91 -2.94 4.43
N PHE A 155 -6.78 -4.03 5.17
CA PHE A 155 -7.83 -4.42 6.15
C PHE A 155 -7.92 -3.42 7.29
N VAL A 156 -6.79 -2.94 7.82
CA VAL A 156 -6.79 -1.89 8.86
C VAL A 156 -7.32 -0.58 8.28
N SER A 157 -6.90 -0.19 7.08
CA SER A 157 -7.41 1.00 6.39
C SER A 157 -8.94 0.96 6.24
N TRP A 158 -9.45 -0.14 5.71
CA TRP A 158 -10.88 -0.32 5.51
C TRP A 158 -11.67 -0.31 6.83
N ALA A 159 -11.19 -1.01 7.85
CA ALA A 159 -11.83 -1.02 9.17
C ALA A 159 -11.84 0.39 9.78
N THR A 160 -10.73 1.10 9.72
CA THR A 160 -10.61 2.49 10.20
C THR A 160 -11.57 3.42 9.45
N TRP A 161 -11.62 3.32 8.11
CA TRP A 161 -12.56 4.07 7.27
C TRP A 161 -14.00 3.84 7.71
N ARG A 162 -14.39 2.57 7.90
CA ARG A 162 -15.74 2.20 8.33
C ARG A 162 -16.08 2.71 9.73
N CYS A 163 -15.17 2.56 10.67
CA CYS A 163 -15.38 2.98 12.06
C CYS A 163 -15.48 4.51 12.20
N ILE A 164 -14.53 5.26 11.62
CA ILE A 164 -14.51 6.73 11.74
C ILE A 164 -15.57 7.37 10.83
N GLY A 165 -15.89 6.75 9.68
CA GLY A 165 -16.94 7.19 8.77
C GLY A 165 -18.31 7.32 9.45
N LEU A 166 -18.57 6.52 10.48
CA LEU A 166 -19.78 6.62 11.31
C LEU A 166 -19.90 7.97 12.04
N LEU A 167 -18.80 8.69 12.24
CA LEU A 167 -18.77 9.99 12.92
C LEU A 167 -19.01 11.17 11.96
N SER A 168 -19.43 10.93 10.72
CA SER A 168 -19.65 11.94 9.68
C SER A 168 -18.45 12.88 9.43
N ARG A 169 -17.23 12.34 9.54
CA ARG A 169 -15.96 13.07 9.32
C ARG A 169 -15.13 12.40 8.23
N PRO A 170 -15.56 12.42 6.96
CA PRO A 170 -14.96 11.62 5.90
C PRO A 170 -13.48 11.96 5.64
N GLY A 171 -13.09 13.23 5.72
CA GLY A 171 -11.69 13.63 5.56
C GLY A 171 -10.78 13.04 6.65
N LEU A 172 -11.23 13.07 7.91
CA LEU A 172 -10.51 12.44 9.03
C LEU A 172 -10.47 10.92 8.88
N ALA A 173 -11.59 10.32 8.46
CA ALA A 173 -11.67 8.88 8.22
C ALA A 173 -10.69 8.43 7.14
N ALA A 174 -10.60 9.15 6.02
CA ALA A 174 -9.66 8.86 4.94
C ALA A 174 -8.20 9.03 5.36
N PHE A 175 -7.89 10.12 6.07
CA PHE A 175 -6.57 10.36 6.62
C PHE A 175 -6.14 9.23 7.56
N ALA A 176 -6.96 8.94 8.56
CA ALA A 176 -6.67 7.91 9.55
C ALA A 176 -6.61 6.50 8.94
N ALA A 177 -7.48 6.22 7.96
CA ALA A 177 -7.47 4.95 7.23
C ALA A 177 -6.12 4.71 6.54
N ALA A 178 -5.64 5.68 5.77
CA ALA A 178 -4.38 5.55 5.08
C ALA A 178 -3.19 5.51 6.05
N ALA A 179 -3.14 6.42 7.02
CA ALA A 179 -2.04 6.48 7.98
C ALA A 179 -1.93 5.21 8.84
N LEU A 180 -3.05 4.72 9.38
CA LEU A 180 -3.04 3.50 10.21
C LEU A 180 -2.81 2.24 9.38
N GLY A 181 -3.28 2.19 8.14
CA GLY A 181 -2.99 1.09 7.22
C GLY A 181 -1.51 1.00 6.87
N ASP A 182 -0.86 2.14 6.64
CA ASP A 182 0.57 2.22 6.41
C ASP A 182 1.36 1.72 7.64
N VAL A 183 1.05 2.22 8.84
CA VAL A 183 1.66 1.75 10.09
C VAL A 183 1.44 0.26 10.31
N ALA A 184 0.24 -0.25 10.04
CA ALA A 184 -0.08 -1.68 10.18
C ALA A 184 0.76 -2.55 9.23
N THR A 185 1.03 -2.09 8.02
CA THR A 185 1.91 -2.77 7.07
C THR A 185 3.28 -3.03 7.69
N TYR A 186 3.89 -2.01 8.29
CA TYR A 186 5.23 -2.13 8.88
C TYR A 186 5.25 -2.86 10.22
N ALA A 187 4.17 -2.78 10.99
CA ALA A 187 4.01 -3.60 12.20
C ALA A 187 4.01 -5.09 11.85
N VAL A 188 3.27 -5.48 10.80
CA VAL A 188 3.24 -6.87 10.32
C VAL A 188 4.59 -7.27 9.74
N THR A 189 5.26 -6.41 8.96
CA THR A 189 6.62 -6.68 8.45
C THR A 189 7.61 -6.88 9.59
N SER A 190 7.55 -6.05 10.64
CA SER A 190 8.40 -6.20 11.84
C SER A 190 8.18 -7.56 12.52
N LEU A 191 6.92 -7.98 12.62
CA LEU A 191 6.57 -9.29 13.18
C LEU A 191 7.10 -10.44 12.31
N GLN A 192 6.95 -10.35 10.99
CA GLN A 192 7.47 -11.35 10.04
C GLN A 192 8.97 -11.53 10.18
N LEU A 193 9.71 -10.42 10.29
CA LEU A 193 11.16 -10.45 10.49
C LEU A 193 11.55 -10.97 11.87
N ALA A 194 10.84 -10.58 12.91
CA ALA A 194 11.11 -11.07 14.28
C ALA A 194 10.88 -12.56 14.43
N LEU A 195 9.89 -13.11 13.74
CA LEU A 195 9.63 -14.56 13.71
C LEU A 195 10.72 -15.33 12.95
N ALA A 196 11.19 -14.77 11.84
CA ALA A 196 12.24 -15.40 11.03
C ALA A 196 13.63 -15.30 11.66
N TYR A 197 13.88 -14.21 12.40
CA TYR A 197 15.18 -13.85 13.00
C TYR A 197 15.03 -13.41 14.46
N PRO A 198 14.72 -14.31 15.37
CA PRO A 198 14.66 -13.99 16.80
C PRO A 198 16.04 -13.55 17.33
N ASP A 199 16.03 -12.61 18.24
CA ASP A 199 17.27 -12.18 18.92
C ASP A 199 17.85 -13.32 19.76
N PRO A 200 19.17 -13.56 19.71
CA PRO A 200 19.79 -14.67 20.43
C PRO A 200 19.60 -14.63 21.96
N VAL A 201 19.42 -13.46 22.55
CA VAL A 201 19.31 -13.27 24.00
C VAL A 201 17.86 -12.96 24.40
N GLY A 202 17.23 -11.98 23.72
CA GLY A 202 15.91 -11.49 24.05
C GLY A 202 14.75 -12.12 23.26
N GLY A 203 15.05 -13.09 22.38
CA GLY A 203 14.06 -13.82 21.61
C GLY A 203 13.25 -12.96 20.64
N ILE A 204 12.03 -13.41 20.32
CA ILE A 204 11.14 -12.73 19.37
C ILE A 204 10.77 -11.32 19.84
N GLY A 205 10.55 -11.12 21.15
CA GLY A 205 10.14 -9.82 21.68
C GLY A 205 11.20 -8.72 21.47
N ALA A 206 12.47 -9.01 21.75
CA ALA A 206 13.57 -8.07 21.52
C ALA A 206 13.76 -7.79 20.03
N SER A 207 13.67 -8.81 19.18
CA SER A 207 13.75 -8.67 17.73
C SER A 207 12.61 -7.82 17.19
N LEU A 208 11.38 -8.06 17.64
CA LEU A 208 10.20 -7.25 17.25
C LEU A 208 10.39 -5.78 17.63
N ALA A 209 10.80 -5.50 18.86
CA ALA A 209 11.07 -4.13 19.31
C ALA A 209 12.13 -3.44 18.44
N LYS A 210 13.21 -4.16 18.11
CA LYS A 210 14.29 -3.66 17.25
C LYS A 210 13.79 -3.28 15.87
N PHE A 211 13.07 -4.19 15.16
CA PHE A 211 12.55 -3.92 13.82
C PHE A 211 11.48 -2.83 13.85
N ALA A 212 10.56 -2.86 14.82
CA ALA A 212 9.54 -1.84 14.98
C ALA A 212 10.14 -0.44 15.18
N LEU A 213 11.19 -0.29 15.99
CA LEU A 213 11.87 0.99 16.21
C LEU A 213 12.59 1.49 14.95
N ILE A 214 13.29 0.59 14.22
CA ILE A 214 13.96 0.95 12.96
C ILE A 214 12.94 1.48 11.95
N PHE A 215 11.78 0.86 11.87
CA PHE A 215 10.74 1.24 10.90
C PHE A 215 9.91 2.45 11.35
N ALA A 216 9.63 2.60 12.64
CA ALA A 216 8.78 3.68 13.14
C ALA A 216 9.33 5.09 12.83
N VAL A 217 10.65 5.26 12.91
CA VAL A 217 11.28 6.58 12.72
C VAL A 217 10.93 7.22 11.37
N PRO A 218 11.17 6.55 10.22
CA PRO A 218 10.78 7.11 8.92
C PRO A 218 9.29 6.92 8.62
N GLN A 219 8.65 5.88 9.15
CA GLN A 219 7.31 5.51 8.73
C GLN A 219 6.22 6.39 9.33
N ILE A 220 6.40 6.91 10.54
CA ILE A 220 5.40 7.83 11.14
C ILE A 220 5.21 9.08 10.27
N PRO A 221 6.25 9.82 9.87
CA PRO A 221 6.10 10.94 8.93
C PRO A 221 5.51 10.53 7.58
N LEU A 222 5.88 9.36 7.06
CA LEU A 222 5.37 8.85 5.78
C LEU A 222 3.89 8.49 5.86
N ALA A 223 3.45 7.86 6.94
CA ALA A 223 2.04 7.56 7.19
C ALA A 223 1.18 8.84 7.25
N ILE A 224 1.69 9.90 7.89
CA ILE A 224 1.02 11.21 7.89
C ILE A 224 0.91 11.77 6.48
N SER A 225 2.00 11.69 5.70
CA SER A 225 2.03 12.14 4.31
C SER A 225 1.06 11.34 3.44
N GLU A 226 1.01 10.01 3.59
CA GLU A 226 0.07 9.14 2.88
C GLU A 226 -1.38 9.49 3.23
N GLY A 227 -1.66 9.76 4.51
CA GLY A 227 -2.98 10.21 4.96
C GLY A 227 -3.42 11.50 4.27
N ILE A 228 -2.53 12.51 4.20
CA ILE A 228 -2.79 13.78 3.52
C ILE A 228 -3.03 13.56 2.02
N LEU A 229 -2.14 12.82 1.36
CA LEU A 229 -2.25 12.53 -0.08
C LEU A 229 -3.53 11.78 -0.43
N THR A 230 -3.94 10.83 0.41
CA THR A 230 -5.21 10.10 0.24
C THR A 230 -6.40 11.02 0.33
N VAL A 231 -6.44 11.95 1.29
CA VAL A 231 -7.50 12.96 1.39
C VAL A 231 -7.55 13.85 0.16
N LEU A 232 -6.40 14.34 -0.31
CA LEU A 232 -6.30 15.17 -1.50
C LEU A 232 -6.78 14.43 -2.75
N MET A 233 -6.41 13.15 -2.90
CA MET A 233 -6.83 12.33 -4.02
C MET A 233 -8.34 12.07 -4.01
N LEU A 234 -8.93 11.77 -2.85
CA LEU A 234 -10.38 11.58 -2.74
C LEU A 234 -11.15 12.88 -3.03
N ARG A 235 -10.64 14.03 -2.61
CA ARG A 235 -11.21 15.35 -2.99
C ARG A 235 -11.13 15.61 -4.49
N ALA A 236 -10.01 15.28 -5.11
CA ALA A 236 -9.86 15.38 -6.56
C ALA A 236 -10.82 14.44 -7.30
N LEU A 237 -10.97 13.21 -6.85
CA LEU A 237 -11.94 12.27 -7.41
C LEU A 237 -13.38 12.77 -7.27
N ARG A 238 -13.73 13.32 -6.11
CA ARG A 238 -15.07 13.92 -5.92
C ARG A 238 -15.34 15.07 -6.86
N SER A 239 -14.35 15.92 -7.10
CA SER A 239 -14.49 17.08 -7.99
C SER A 239 -14.57 16.69 -9.47
N HIS A 240 -13.91 15.60 -9.90
CA HIS A 240 -13.76 15.28 -11.31
C HIS A 240 -14.50 13.99 -11.75
N ALA A 241 -14.84 13.13 -10.81
CA ALA A 241 -15.49 11.84 -11.05
C ALA A 241 -16.48 11.47 -9.93
N PRO A 242 -17.44 12.37 -9.61
CA PRO A 242 -18.40 12.11 -8.53
C PRO A 242 -19.24 10.86 -8.78
N GLU A 243 -19.64 10.62 -10.04
CA GLU A 243 -20.45 9.45 -10.43
C GLU A 243 -19.75 8.12 -10.07
N ASP A 244 -18.42 8.06 -10.20
CA ASP A 244 -17.66 6.86 -9.86
C ASP A 244 -17.61 6.62 -8.34
N LEU A 245 -17.51 7.69 -7.55
CA LEU A 245 -17.57 7.58 -6.08
C LEU A 245 -18.97 7.18 -5.61
N GLU A 246 -20.02 7.72 -6.19
CA GLU A 246 -21.40 7.34 -5.91
C GLU A 246 -21.64 5.86 -6.29
N ALA A 247 -21.14 5.43 -7.45
CA ALA A 247 -21.20 4.03 -7.86
C ALA A 247 -20.51 3.08 -6.87
N LEU A 248 -19.48 3.56 -6.14
CA LEU A 248 -18.81 2.80 -5.08
C LEU A 248 -19.46 2.96 -3.70
N GLY A 249 -20.50 3.78 -3.57
CA GLY A 249 -21.17 4.05 -2.29
C GLY A 249 -20.38 4.99 -1.37
N ILE A 250 -19.50 5.83 -1.94
CA ILE A 250 -18.67 6.80 -1.21
C ILE A 250 -19.23 8.23 -1.43
N ALA A 251 -20.51 8.41 -1.21
CA ALA A 251 -21.21 9.67 -1.48
C ALA A 251 -20.93 10.79 -0.46
N GLY A 252 -20.42 10.46 0.70
CA GLY A 252 -20.28 11.38 1.85
C GLY A 252 -18.93 12.08 2.00
N PHE A 253 -18.04 12.03 1.01
CA PHE A 253 -16.70 12.63 1.12
C PHE A 253 -16.66 14.11 0.78
#